data_981e1bb693e47a44173a0ada4cd53b57
#
_entry.id   981e1bb693e47a44173a0ada4cd53b57
#
_cell.length_a   1.000
_cell.length_b   1.000
_cell.length_c   1.000
_cell.angle_alpha   90.00
_cell.angle_beta   90.00
_cell.angle_gamma   90.00
#
_symmetry.space_group_name_H-M   'P 1'
#
loop_
_entity.id
_entity.type
_entity.pdbx_description
1 polymer ?
#
loop_
_entity_poly.entity_id
_entity_poly.type
_entity_poly.pdbx_seq_one_letter_code
_entity_poly.pdbx_strand_id
1 'polypeptide(L)'
;LLNIDRMCKDGMEEKFFEYLKSKNYKVEFNDQGIINHCCIGGIKLVNPKYNFMIPYDRYDRVQLIKITQKNEFYSETEIAEAKNNPVIVHFAGYAFSRPWFEGSTGRFVKEFLESSKKSGFTFTPKKQPTSIKYKTRSFANLLSDDLAIKLNQLIDNAYRVYSRIKANK
;
A
#
# COMPACT_ATOMS: atom_id res chain seq x y z
N LEU A 1 9.67 -4.05 -10.76
CA LEU A 1 10.36 -4.65 -11.93
C LEU A 1 10.81 -6.05 -11.58
N LEU A 2 10.55 -7.01 -12.46
CA LEU A 2 10.97 -8.42 -12.30
C LEU A 2 12.00 -8.73 -13.38
N ASN A 3 13.08 -9.42 -12.99
CA ASN A 3 14.04 -9.98 -13.94
C ASN A 3 13.56 -11.39 -14.32
N ILE A 4 12.72 -11.47 -15.36
CA ILE A 4 12.07 -12.72 -15.77
C ILE A 4 13.10 -13.78 -16.18
N ASP A 5 14.13 -13.40 -16.93
CA ASP A 5 15.19 -14.35 -17.35
C ASP A 5 15.89 -14.99 -16.16
N ARG A 6 16.19 -14.18 -15.14
CA ARG A 6 16.79 -14.67 -13.90
C ARG A 6 15.84 -15.57 -13.13
N MET A 7 14.58 -15.18 -13.03
CA MET A 7 13.55 -15.98 -12.35
C MET A 7 13.36 -17.35 -12.99
N CYS A 8 13.33 -17.41 -14.33
CA CYS A 8 13.26 -18.68 -15.06
C CYS A 8 14.50 -19.54 -14.80
N LYS A 9 15.72 -18.96 -14.87
CA LYS A 9 16.97 -19.69 -14.60
C LYS A 9 17.05 -20.23 -13.18
N ASP A 10 16.52 -19.51 -12.21
CA ASP A 10 16.53 -19.86 -10.78
C ASP A 10 15.36 -20.79 -10.38
N GLY A 11 14.51 -21.23 -11.33
CA GLY A 11 13.36 -22.10 -11.06
C GLY A 11 12.35 -21.48 -10.10
N MET A 12 12.07 -20.17 -10.24
CA MET A 12 11.24 -19.46 -9.27
C MET A 12 9.77 -19.89 -9.33
N GLU A 13 9.29 -20.38 -10.46
CA GLU A 13 7.91 -20.85 -10.60
C GLU A 13 7.65 -22.03 -9.66
N GLU A 14 8.52 -23.04 -9.68
CA GLU A 14 8.44 -24.20 -8.80
C GLU A 14 8.49 -23.79 -7.33
N LYS A 15 9.40 -22.89 -6.95
CA LYS A 15 9.52 -22.37 -5.58
C LYS A 15 8.24 -21.65 -5.12
N PHE A 16 7.60 -20.89 -6.01
CA PHE A 16 6.32 -20.23 -5.71
C PHE A 16 5.21 -21.26 -5.44
N PHE A 17 5.10 -22.29 -6.27
CA PHE A 17 4.11 -23.33 -6.08
C PHE A 17 4.38 -24.20 -4.84
N GLU A 18 5.61 -24.53 -4.55
CA GLU A 18 5.99 -25.24 -3.32
C GLU A 18 5.62 -24.42 -2.07
N TYR A 19 5.95 -23.13 -2.06
CA TYR A 19 5.56 -22.26 -0.98
C TYR A 19 4.04 -22.16 -0.82
N LEU A 20 3.29 -21.97 -1.90
CA LEU A 20 1.83 -21.96 -1.89
C LEU A 20 1.24 -23.24 -1.31
N LYS A 21 1.74 -24.41 -1.74
CA LYS A 21 1.32 -25.73 -1.21
C LYS A 21 1.60 -25.84 0.28
N SER A 22 2.80 -25.42 0.74
CA SER A 22 3.18 -25.44 2.15
C SER A 22 2.28 -24.60 3.05
N LYS A 23 1.60 -23.60 2.48
CA LYS A 23 0.64 -22.71 3.15
C LYS A 23 -0.82 -23.08 2.88
N ASN A 24 -1.09 -24.26 2.33
CA ASN A 24 -2.44 -24.65 1.92
C ASN A 24 -3.13 -23.60 1.05
N TYR A 25 -2.38 -22.96 0.17
CA TYR A 25 -2.82 -21.88 -0.73
C TYR A 25 -3.37 -20.63 -0.02
N LYS A 26 -3.04 -20.45 1.27
CA LYS A 26 -3.43 -19.27 2.07
C LYS A 26 -2.19 -18.46 2.41
N VAL A 27 -1.88 -17.46 1.60
CA VAL A 27 -0.73 -16.57 1.79
C VAL A 27 -1.24 -15.16 2.10
N GLU A 28 -0.69 -14.56 3.15
CA GLU A 28 -0.96 -13.16 3.46
C GLU A 28 -0.38 -12.27 2.35
N PHE A 29 -1.15 -11.25 1.92
CA PHE A 29 -0.80 -10.34 0.81
C PHE A 29 -0.64 -11.00 -0.57
N ASN A 30 -1.19 -12.19 -0.78
CA ASN A 30 -1.23 -12.88 -2.07
C ASN A 30 0.15 -12.94 -2.77
N ASP A 31 0.26 -12.38 -3.99
CA ASP A 31 1.48 -12.33 -4.79
C ASP A 31 2.66 -11.65 -4.08
N GLN A 32 2.42 -10.55 -3.37
CA GLN A 32 3.47 -9.87 -2.60
C GLN A 32 4.05 -10.77 -1.50
N GLY A 33 3.21 -11.55 -0.81
CA GLY A 33 3.64 -12.49 0.21
C GLY A 33 4.53 -13.59 -0.36
N ILE A 34 4.17 -14.12 -1.53
CA ILE A 34 4.94 -15.14 -2.24
C ILE A 34 6.30 -14.59 -2.70
N ILE A 35 6.29 -13.45 -3.39
CA ILE A 35 7.51 -12.81 -3.90
C ILE A 35 8.45 -12.45 -2.73
N ASN A 36 7.93 -11.84 -1.68
CA ASN A 36 8.74 -11.46 -0.52
C ASN A 36 9.37 -12.67 0.17
N HIS A 37 8.68 -13.82 0.22
CA HIS A 37 9.24 -15.03 0.81
C HIS A 37 10.27 -15.70 -0.09
N CYS A 38 9.90 -15.95 -1.35
CA CYS A 38 10.73 -16.76 -2.24
C CYS A 38 11.91 -16.00 -2.85
N CYS A 39 11.85 -14.66 -2.90
CA CYS A 39 12.90 -13.81 -3.45
C CYS A 39 13.77 -13.14 -2.37
N ILE A 40 13.76 -13.64 -1.13
CA ILE A 40 14.64 -13.11 -0.06
C ILE A 40 16.10 -13.09 -0.55
N GLY A 41 16.80 -11.97 -0.34
CA GLY A 41 18.17 -11.75 -0.80
C GLY A 41 18.30 -11.33 -2.27
N GLY A 42 17.23 -11.48 -3.07
CA GLY A 42 17.19 -11.03 -4.47
C GLY A 42 16.38 -9.75 -4.70
N ILE A 43 15.81 -9.16 -3.65
CA ILE A 43 14.99 -7.94 -3.75
C ILE A 43 15.87 -6.72 -3.55
N LYS A 44 15.85 -5.80 -4.52
CA LYS A 44 16.49 -4.49 -4.42
C LYS A 44 15.43 -3.41 -4.21
N LEU A 45 15.56 -2.65 -3.12
CA LEU A 45 14.75 -1.46 -2.92
C LEU A 45 15.20 -0.36 -3.87
N VAL A 46 14.23 0.29 -4.49
CA VAL A 46 14.45 1.45 -5.35
C VAL A 46 13.96 2.72 -4.63
N ASN A 47 14.37 3.89 -5.11
CA ASN A 47 13.91 5.16 -4.56
C ASN A 47 12.37 5.20 -4.52
N PRO A 48 11.75 5.67 -3.41
CA PRO A 48 10.30 5.67 -3.22
C PRO A 48 9.51 6.48 -4.26
N LYS A 49 10.15 7.35 -5.04
CA LYS A 49 9.49 8.05 -6.16
C LYS A 49 8.91 7.13 -7.22
N TYR A 50 9.45 5.89 -7.36
CA TYR A 50 8.92 4.87 -8.28
C TYR A 50 7.75 4.06 -7.72
N ASN A 51 7.38 4.31 -6.48
CA ASN A 51 6.18 3.79 -5.82
C ASN A 51 5.75 4.77 -4.73
N PHE A 52 5.47 6.02 -5.12
CA PHE A 52 5.09 7.06 -4.19
C PHE A 52 3.70 6.76 -3.63
N MET A 53 3.67 6.32 -2.39
CA MET A 53 2.41 6.05 -1.68
C MET A 53 1.87 7.34 -1.07
N ILE A 54 0.56 7.53 -1.12
CA ILE A 54 -0.10 8.74 -0.60
C ILE A 54 0.27 9.07 0.87
N PRO A 55 0.47 8.10 1.78
CA PRO A 55 0.97 8.41 3.12
C PRO A 55 2.29 9.20 3.15
N TYR A 56 3.15 9.07 2.13
CA TYR A 56 4.39 9.85 2.05
C TYR A 56 4.13 11.35 1.86
N ASP A 57 3.01 11.73 1.27
CA ASP A 57 2.64 13.14 1.11
C ASP A 57 2.29 13.80 2.46
N ARG A 58 1.61 13.06 3.32
CA ARG A 58 1.09 13.54 4.60
C ARG A 58 2.12 13.49 5.72
N TYR A 59 2.84 12.38 5.85
CA TYR A 59 3.64 12.07 7.03
C TYR A 59 5.13 12.34 6.80
N ASP A 60 5.83 12.74 7.88
CA ASP A 60 7.28 12.79 7.90
C ASP A 60 7.91 11.38 8.02
N ARG A 61 9.25 11.32 7.94
CA ARG A 61 9.97 10.06 8.00
C ARG A 61 9.75 9.31 9.32
N VAL A 62 9.76 10.01 10.45
CA VAL A 62 9.59 9.42 11.78
C VAL A 62 8.19 8.80 11.91
N GLN A 63 7.17 9.51 11.44
CA GLN A 63 5.80 9.04 11.39
C GLN A 63 5.63 7.85 10.45
N LEU A 64 6.28 7.86 9.30
CA LEU A 64 6.28 6.73 8.36
C LEU A 64 6.93 5.47 8.94
N ILE A 65 8.01 5.61 9.70
CA ILE A 65 8.63 4.50 10.45
C ILE A 65 7.64 3.94 11.48
N LYS A 66 6.97 4.81 12.24
CA LYS A 66 5.93 4.38 13.18
C LYS A 66 4.79 3.62 12.49
N ILE A 67 4.32 4.10 11.33
CA ILE A 67 3.23 3.48 10.56
C ILE A 67 3.65 2.11 10.03
N THR A 68 4.83 2.01 9.45
CA THR A 68 5.32 0.78 8.81
C THR A 68 5.90 -0.23 9.80
N GLN A 69 6.23 0.21 11.01
CA GLN A 69 6.87 -0.60 12.06
C GLN A 69 8.17 -1.28 11.58
N LYS A 70 8.93 -0.60 10.72
CA LYS A 70 10.19 -1.09 10.16
C LYS A 70 11.38 -0.43 10.85
N ASN A 71 12.42 -1.21 11.09
CA ASN A 71 13.69 -0.69 11.63
C ASN A 71 14.47 0.12 10.59
N GLU A 72 14.36 -0.29 9.32
CA GLU A 72 15.01 0.39 8.19
C GLU A 72 13.96 1.01 7.27
N PHE A 73 14.20 2.23 6.86
CA PHE A 73 13.33 2.99 6.00
C PHE A 73 14.14 3.95 5.14
N TYR A 74 13.52 4.47 4.08
CA TYR A 74 14.15 5.49 3.23
C TYR A 74 14.68 6.68 4.04
N SER A 75 15.73 7.32 3.54
CA SER A 75 16.27 8.56 4.11
C SER A 75 15.28 9.72 3.95
N GLU A 76 15.49 10.79 4.70
CA GLU A 76 14.67 12.01 4.56
C GLU A 76 14.82 12.63 3.17
N THR A 77 16.03 12.57 2.60
CA THR A 77 16.31 13.09 1.26
C THR A 77 15.58 12.31 0.17
N GLU A 78 15.52 10.97 0.28
CA GLU A 78 14.78 10.13 -0.66
C GLU A 78 13.27 10.37 -0.58
N ILE A 79 12.73 10.55 0.64
CA ILE A 79 11.31 10.87 0.83
C ILE A 79 11.00 12.27 0.28
N ALA A 80 11.85 13.26 0.53
CA ALA A 80 11.68 14.60 0.01
C ALA A 80 11.76 14.63 -1.54
N GLU A 81 12.70 13.91 -2.12
CA GLU A 81 12.77 13.73 -3.58
C GLU A 81 11.49 13.10 -4.12
N ALA A 82 11.02 12.03 -3.50
CA ALA A 82 9.80 11.37 -3.92
C ALA A 82 8.55 12.24 -3.80
N LYS A 83 8.47 13.09 -2.77
CA LYS A 83 7.40 14.09 -2.63
C LYS A 83 7.41 15.12 -3.75
N ASN A 84 8.59 15.61 -4.12
CA ASN A 84 8.73 16.67 -5.10
C ASN A 84 8.60 16.17 -6.54
N ASN A 85 9.13 14.99 -6.83
CA ASN A 85 9.23 14.41 -8.17
C ASN A 85 8.78 12.94 -8.22
N PRO A 86 7.52 12.63 -7.87
CA PRO A 86 7.03 11.26 -7.98
C PRO A 86 6.95 10.82 -9.43
N VAL A 87 7.42 9.62 -9.73
CA VAL A 87 7.37 9.02 -11.08
C VAL A 87 6.13 8.13 -11.21
N ILE A 88 5.85 7.32 -10.19
CA ILE A 88 4.67 6.46 -10.12
C ILE A 88 3.95 6.77 -8.81
N VAL A 89 2.70 7.23 -8.91
CA VAL A 89 1.85 7.49 -7.75
C VAL A 89 0.97 6.29 -7.48
N HIS A 90 1.12 5.72 -6.28
CA HIS A 90 0.34 4.58 -5.82
C HIS A 90 -0.73 5.06 -4.82
N PHE A 91 -1.99 5.02 -5.23
CA PHE A 91 -3.13 5.40 -4.39
C PHE A 91 -3.45 4.33 -3.33
N ALA A 92 -2.42 3.93 -2.57
CA ALA A 92 -2.57 3.09 -1.39
C ALA A 92 -2.94 3.95 -0.18
N GLY A 93 -3.71 3.40 0.73
CA GLY A 93 -4.09 4.10 1.95
C GLY A 93 -5.58 4.43 2.03
N TYR A 94 -5.91 5.62 2.51
CA TYR A 94 -7.28 6.00 2.83
C TYR A 94 -8.11 6.34 1.61
N ALA A 95 -9.42 6.04 1.68
CA ALA A 95 -10.31 6.17 0.55
C ALA A 95 -10.47 7.61 0.03
N PHE A 96 -10.33 8.64 0.89
CA PHE A 96 -10.38 10.04 0.45
C PHE A 96 -9.27 10.44 -0.53
N SER A 97 -8.16 9.75 -0.52
CA SER A 97 -7.06 9.96 -1.47
C SER A 97 -7.18 9.10 -2.72
N ARG A 98 -8.21 8.25 -2.82
CA ARG A 98 -8.41 7.37 -3.96
C ARG A 98 -9.30 8.05 -4.99
N PRO A 99 -8.78 8.38 -6.16
CA PRO A 99 -9.45 9.25 -7.14
C PRO A 99 -10.73 8.66 -7.77
N TRP A 100 -10.95 7.36 -7.59
CA TRP A 100 -12.16 6.69 -8.10
C TRP A 100 -13.37 6.74 -7.16
N PHE A 101 -13.26 7.44 -6.01
CA PHE A 101 -14.41 7.71 -5.15
C PHE A 101 -14.94 9.12 -5.32
N GLU A 102 -16.26 9.28 -5.18
CA GLU A 102 -16.92 10.59 -5.18
C GLU A 102 -16.37 11.49 -4.08
N GLY A 103 -16.16 12.77 -4.39
CA GLY A 103 -15.66 13.76 -3.44
C GLY A 103 -14.22 13.54 -2.99
N SER A 104 -13.43 12.69 -3.68
CA SER A 104 -12.02 12.52 -3.38
C SER A 104 -11.26 13.82 -3.64
N THR A 105 -10.52 14.25 -2.62
CA THR A 105 -9.64 15.40 -2.66
C THR A 105 -8.23 14.92 -2.31
N GLY A 106 -7.29 15.09 -3.18
CA GLY A 106 -5.92 14.68 -2.94
C GLY A 106 -5.02 15.26 -4.00
N ARG A 107 -3.75 15.36 -3.68
CA ARG A 107 -2.77 16.02 -4.52
C ARG A 107 -2.78 15.55 -5.97
N PHE A 108 -2.98 14.25 -6.20
CA PHE A 108 -2.85 13.65 -7.54
C PHE A 108 -4.18 13.22 -8.16
N VAL A 109 -5.32 13.63 -7.61
CA VAL A 109 -6.64 13.25 -8.14
C VAL A 109 -6.86 13.84 -9.53
N LYS A 110 -6.45 15.08 -9.75
CA LYS A 110 -6.57 15.75 -11.05
C LYS A 110 -5.74 15.03 -12.12
N GLU A 111 -4.49 14.72 -11.83
CA GLU A 111 -3.57 14.01 -12.73
C GLU A 111 -4.08 12.61 -13.08
N PHE A 112 -4.67 11.91 -12.11
CA PHE A 112 -5.31 10.62 -12.35
C PHE A 112 -6.49 10.76 -13.34
N LEU A 113 -7.36 11.74 -13.12
CA LEU A 113 -8.51 11.98 -14.00
C LEU A 113 -8.10 12.37 -15.42
N GLU A 114 -7.08 13.21 -15.55
CA GLU A 114 -6.52 13.59 -16.85
C GLU A 114 -5.89 12.38 -17.57
N SER A 115 -5.13 11.57 -16.86
CA SER A 115 -4.52 10.34 -17.41
C SER A 115 -5.59 9.32 -17.84
N SER A 116 -6.66 9.17 -17.05
CA SER A 116 -7.80 8.33 -17.38
C SER A 116 -8.44 8.78 -18.70
N LYS A 117 -8.69 10.08 -18.86
CA LYS A 117 -9.26 10.64 -20.11
C LYS A 117 -8.35 10.38 -21.31
N LYS A 118 -7.03 10.63 -21.16
CA LYS A 118 -6.03 10.41 -22.22
C LYS A 118 -5.93 8.97 -22.67
N SER A 119 -6.08 8.02 -21.75
CA SER A 119 -6.05 6.58 -22.06
C SER A 119 -7.34 6.04 -22.65
N GLY A 120 -8.40 6.87 -22.78
CA GLY A 120 -9.73 6.43 -23.18
C GLY A 120 -10.49 5.64 -22.12
N PHE A 121 -9.90 5.47 -20.93
CA PHE A 121 -10.54 4.78 -19.82
C PHE A 121 -11.52 5.72 -19.13
N THR A 122 -12.82 5.39 -19.21
CA THR A 122 -13.87 6.11 -18.50
C THR A 122 -14.37 5.26 -17.34
N PHE A 123 -14.58 5.87 -16.19
CA PHE A 123 -15.17 5.20 -15.03
C PHE A 123 -16.22 6.11 -14.37
N THR A 124 -17.20 5.49 -13.75
CA THR A 124 -18.14 6.20 -12.90
C THR A 124 -17.59 6.21 -11.48
N PRO A 125 -17.43 7.38 -10.85
CA PRO A 125 -16.97 7.45 -9.46
C PRO A 125 -17.86 6.61 -8.55
N LYS A 126 -17.23 5.84 -7.66
CA LYS A 126 -17.92 5.00 -6.68
C LYS A 126 -18.28 5.82 -5.46
N LYS A 127 -19.42 5.54 -4.85
CA LYS A 127 -19.76 6.12 -3.55
C LYS A 127 -18.71 5.75 -2.51
N GLN A 128 -18.46 6.66 -1.59
CA GLN A 128 -17.55 6.42 -0.47
C GLN A 128 -18.00 5.20 0.35
N PRO A 129 -17.07 4.33 0.81
CA PRO A 129 -17.44 3.21 1.64
C PRO A 129 -18.11 3.66 2.95
N THR A 130 -19.17 2.98 3.35
CA THR A 130 -19.95 3.32 4.56
C THR A 130 -19.61 2.44 5.76
N SER A 131 -18.68 1.51 5.65
CA SER A 131 -18.33 0.60 6.74
C SER A 131 -17.82 1.36 7.99
N ILE A 132 -18.06 0.78 9.16
CA ILE A 132 -17.60 1.36 10.45
C ILE A 132 -16.10 1.62 10.40
N LYS A 133 -15.32 0.65 9.92
CA LYS A 133 -13.86 0.78 9.73
C LYS A 133 -13.50 2.02 8.91
N TYR A 134 -14.23 2.28 7.85
CA TYR A 134 -13.99 3.43 6.99
C TYR A 134 -14.33 4.74 7.69
N LYS A 135 -15.51 4.82 8.34
CA LYS A 135 -15.94 6.01 9.09
C LYS A 135 -14.97 6.35 10.23
N THR A 136 -14.51 5.34 10.96
CA THR A 136 -13.54 5.53 12.06
C THR A 136 -12.20 6.03 11.54
N ARG A 137 -11.72 5.52 10.42
CA ARG A 137 -10.49 6.01 9.77
C ARG A 137 -10.65 7.42 9.22
N SER A 138 -11.81 7.73 8.68
CA SER A 138 -12.13 9.09 8.22
C SER A 138 -12.08 10.09 9.38
N PHE A 139 -12.66 9.73 10.51
CA PHE A 139 -12.58 10.53 11.74
C PHE A 139 -11.14 10.66 12.23
N ALA A 140 -10.37 9.55 12.24
CA ALA A 140 -8.97 9.59 12.65
C ALA A 140 -8.15 10.61 11.83
N ASN A 141 -8.47 10.78 10.55
CA ASN A 141 -7.76 11.73 9.69
C ASN A 141 -8.04 13.22 10.02
N LEU A 142 -9.05 13.51 10.81
CA LEU A 142 -9.33 14.86 11.33
C LEU A 142 -8.53 15.20 12.59
N LEU A 143 -7.88 14.18 13.18
CA LEU A 143 -7.04 14.35 14.37
C LEU A 143 -5.62 14.77 13.96
N SER A 144 -4.82 15.18 14.97
CA SER A 144 -3.37 15.34 14.76
C SER A 144 -2.74 14.05 14.25
N ASP A 145 -1.65 14.17 13.49
CA ASP A 145 -1.04 13.02 12.81
C ASP A 145 -0.64 11.90 13.77
N ASP A 146 -0.08 12.22 14.95
CA ASP A 146 0.29 11.21 15.94
C ASP A 146 -0.92 10.46 16.52
N LEU A 147 -2.03 11.17 16.78
CA LEU A 147 -3.27 10.54 17.21
C LEU A 147 -3.91 9.70 16.10
N ALA A 148 -3.87 10.20 14.87
CA ALA A 148 -4.35 9.49 13.71
C ALA A 148 -3.58 8.16 13.49
N ILE A 149 -2.26 8.20 13.64
CA ILE A 149 -1.40 7.01 13.53
C ILE A 149 -1.76 5.99 14.61
N LYS A 150 -1.81 6.41 15.87
CA LYS A 150 -2.16 5.52 16.99
C LYS A 150 -3.54 4.88 16.82
N LEU A 151 -4.55 5.67 16.47
CA LEU A 151 -5.91 5.17 16.28
C LEU A 151 -6.00 4.20 15.11
N ASN A 152 -5.34 4.50 13.99
CA ASN A 152 -5.31 3.61 12.84
C ASN A 152 -4.60 2.29 13.15
N GLN A 153 -3.51 2.30 13.93
CA GLN A 153 -2.84 1.08 14.40
C GLN A 153 -3.75 0.22 15.28
N LEU A 154 -4.50 0.84 16.19
CA LEU A 154 -5.48 0.12 17.02
C LEU A 154 -6.58 -0.54 16.17
N ILE A 155 -7.11 0.19 15.20
CA ILE A 155 -8.12 -0.32 14.25
C ILE A 155 -7.57 -1.53 13.47
N ASP A 156 -6.34 -1.44 12.97
CA ASP A 156 -5.72 -2.52 12.21
C ASP A 156 -5.44 -3.75 13.06
N ASN A 157 -4.97 -3.56 14.29
CA ASN A 157 -4.75 -4.65 15.23
C ASN A 157 -6.08 -5.36 15.58
N ALA A 158 -7.12 -4.61 15.91
CA ALA A 158 -8.44 -5.15 16.20
C ALA A 158 -8.99 -5.94 14.99
N TYR A 159 -8.79 -5.41 13.78
CA TYR A 159 -9.23 -6.09 12.56
C TYR A 159 -8.44 -7.37 12.26
N ARG A 160 -7.12 -7.39 12.51
CA ARG A 160 -6.30 -8.61 12.39
C ARG A 160 -6.77 -9.71 13.33
N VAL A 161 -7.05 -9.35 14.60
CA VAL A 161 -7.60 -10.31 15.59
C VAL A 161 -8.95 -10.86 15.11
N TYR A 162 -9.86 -9.97 14.71
CA TYR A 162 -11.18 -10.38 14.19
C TYR A 162 -11.07 -11.31 12.97
N SER A 163 -10.20 -10.99 12.02
CA SER A 163 -10.00 -11.79 10.81
C SER A 163 -9.44 -13.18 11.12
N ARG A 164 -8.51 -13.29 12.09
CA ARG A 164 -7.99 -14.59 12.56
C ARG A 164 -9.08 -15.46 13.21
N ILE A 165 -9.91 -14.87 14.07
CA ILE A 165 -11.03 -15.56 14.69
C ILE A 165 -12.01 -16.09 13.63
N LYS A 166 -12.30 -15.28 12.60
CA LYS A 166 -13.20 -15.67 11.52
C LYS A 166 -12.62 -16.75 10.60
N ALA A 167 -11.30 -16.78 10.41
CA ALA A 167 -10.62 -17.78 9.57
C ALA A 167 -10.52 -19.17 10.26
N ASN A 168 -10.66 -19.22 11.59
CA ASN A 168 -10.59 -20.44 12.39
C ASN A 168 -11.99 -21.04 12.66
N LYS A 169 -13.04 -20.44 12.15
CA LYS A 169 -14.41 -20.96 12.11
C LYS A 169 -14.75 -21.48 10.70
#